data_50da7b3d604055f64a79bf9d19f932fe
#
_entry.id   50da7b3d604055f64a79bf9d19f932fe
#
_cell.length_a   1.000
_cell.length_b   1.000
_cell.length_c   1.000
_cell.angle_alpha   90.00
_cell.angle_beta   90.00
_cell.angle_gamma   90.00
#
_symmetry.space_group_name_H-M   'P 1'
#
loop_
_entity.id
_entity.type
_entity.pdbx_description
1 polymer ?
#
loop_
_entity_poly.entity_id
_entity_poly.type
_entity_poly.pdbx_seq_one_letter_code
_entity_poly.pdbx_strand_id
1 'polypeptide(L)'
;MSLLATRRLLRILRVVIRYRLDDLLLTLPLPTWMRALRFALPWRWLPRGKLELSRGEALRLALEDLGPIFIKFGQLLSTRRDLLPPDIADELARLQDQVPPFPAAESVARIEQQLGAKVGDVFARFDVQPLASASIAQVHFAQLPDGT
;
A
#
# COMPACT_ATOMS: atom_id res chain seq x y z
N MET A 1 21.49 -7.02 -16.37
CA MET A 1 20.37 -6.74 -15.45
C MET A 1 20.92 -6.78 -14.04
N SER A 2 20.67 -5.74 -13.22
CA SER A 2 21.21 -5.70 -11.86
C SER A 2 20.51 -6.75 -10.98
N LEU A 3 21.23 -7.36 -10.05
CA LEU A 3 20.69 -8.31 -9.05
C LEU A 3 19.45 -7.76 -8.31
N LEU A 4 19.39 -6.43 -8.13
CA LEU A 4 18.26 -5.72 -7.53
C LEU A 4 17.00 -5.79 -8.41
N ALA A 5 17.14 -5.61 -9.73
CA ALA A 5 16.01 -5.69 -10.66
C ALA A 5 15.43 -7.13 -10.71
N THR A 6 16.30 -8.14 -10.70
CA THR A 6 15.87 -9.54 -10.66
C THR A 6 15.12 -9.88 -9.38
N ARG A 7 15.59 -9.41 -8.22
CA ARG A 7 14.91 -9.61 -6.93
C ARG A 7 13.53 -8.93 -6.90
N ARG A 8 13.41 -7.72 -7.45
CA ARG A 8 12.14 -7.00 -7.56
C ARG A 8 11.16 -7.74 -8.45
N LEU A 9 11.61 -8.21 -9.61
CA LEU A 9 10.78 -8.98 -10.53
C LEU A 9 10.27 -10.28 -9.90
N LEU A 10 11.13 -11.01 -9.19
CA LEU A 10 10.76 -12.24 -8.49
C LEU A 10 9.74 -11.97 -7.37
N ARG A 11 9.87 -10.83 -6.65
CA ARG A 11 8.89 -10.44 -5.64
C ARG A 11 7.53 -10.15 -6.27
N ILE A 12 7.49 -9.37 -7.35
CA ILE A 12 6.25 -9.07 -8.07
C ILE A 12 5.60 -10.36 -8.56
N LEU A 13 6.38 -11.24 -9.19
CA LEU A 13 5.89 -12.52 -9.70
C LEU A 13 5.30 -13.39 -8.58
N ARG A 14 5.99 -13.46 -7.44
CA ARG A 14 5.51 -14.20 -6.26
C ARG A 14 4.16 -13.66 -5.77
N VAL A 15 3.99 -12.34 -5.69
CA VAL A 15 2.75 -11.68 -5.28
C VAL A 15 1.63 -11.97 -6.28
N VAL A 16 1.88 -11.84 -7.59
CA VAL A 16 0.90 -12.14 -8.65
C VAL A 16 0.40 -13.58 -8.54
N ILE A 17 1.32 -14.53 -8.30
CA ILE A 17 0.98 -15.96 -8.14
C ILE A 17 0.19 -16.19 -6.84
N ARG A 18 0.63 -15.59 -5.72
CA ARG A 18 0.03 -15.77 -4.40
C ARG A 18 -1.42 -15.31 -4.36
N TYR A 19 -1.69 -14.12 -4.91
CA TYR A 19 -3.01 -13.50 -4.90
C TYR A 19 -3.83 -13.79 -6.16
N ARG A 20 -3.32 -14.65 -7.07
CA ARG A 20 -4.00 -15.08 -8.29
C ARG A 20 -4.47 -13.89 -9.16
N LEU A 21 -3.66 -12.85 -9.24
CA LEU A 21 -3.99 -11.65 -10.02
C LEU A 21 -4.10 -11.93 -11.53
N ASP A 22 -3.54 -13.06 -11.98
CA ASP A 22 -3.75 -13.57 -13.33
C ASP A 22 -5.24 -13.88 -13.62
N ASP A 23 -6.01 -14.31 -12.62
CA ASP A 23 -7.45 -14.52 -12.76
C ASP A 23 -8.21 -13.18 -12.86
N LEU A 24 -7.77 -12.14 -12.13
CA LEU A 24 -8.32 -10.79 -12.23
C LEU A 24 -8.14 -10.19 -13.63
N LEU A 25 -6.96 -10.36 -14.24
CA LEU A 25 -6.70 -9.89 -15.60
C LEU A 25 -7.67 -10.50 -16.63
N LEU A 26 -8.19 -11.69 -16.38
CA LEU A 26 -9.13 -12.36 -17.28
C LEU A 26 -10.56 -11.78 -17.24
N THR A 27 -10.89 -11.04 -16.19
CA THR A 27 -12.19 -10.34 -16.08
C THR A 27 -12.22 -9.04 -16.88
N LEU A 28 -11.06 -8.55 -17.30
CA LEU A 28 -10.94 -7.36 -18.13
C LEU A 28 -11.23 -7.70 -19.61
N PRO A 29 -11.75 -6.76 -20.39
CA PRO A 29 -11.99 -6.95 -21.83
C PRO A 29 -10.66 -6.92 -22.61
N LEU A 30 -9.83 -7.95 -22.42
CA LEU A 30 -8.53 -8.07 -23.07
C LEU A 30 -8.66 -8.71 -24.45
N PRO A 31 -7.81 -8.31 -25.42
CA PRO A 31 -7.75 -8.95 -26.74
C PRO A 31 -7.43 -10.44 -26.62
N THR A 32 -7.93 -11.22 -27.57
CA THR A 32 -7.87 -12.69 -27.56
C THR A 32 -6.45 -13.26 -27.46
N TRP A 33 -5.46 -12.59 -28.06
CA TRP A 33 -4.06 -13.01 -27.99
C TRP A 33 -3.49 -12.89 -26.57
N MET A 34 -3.88 -11.84 -25.79
CA MET A 34 -3.50 -11.71 -24.38
C MET A 34 -4.14 -12.80 -23.53
N ARG A 35 -5.38 -13.18 -23.86
CA ARG A 35 -6.08 -14.28 -23.18
C ARG A 35 -5.37 -15.63 -23.45
N ALA A 36 -4.77 -15.81 -24.63
CA ALA A 36 -4.01 -17.00 -24.95
C ALA A 36 -2.68 -17.10 -24.17
N LEU A 37 -2.07 -15.96 -23.79
CA LEU A 37 -0.84 -15.96 -22.99
C LEU A 37 -1.02 -16.69 -21.63
N ARG A 38 -2.25 -16.76 -21.12
CA ARG A 38 -2.57 -17.49 -19.88
C ARG A 38 -2.14 -18.95 -19.91
N PHE A 39 -2.17 -19.60 -21.09
CA PHE A 39 -1.78 -20.98 -21.24
C PHE A 39 -0.25 -21.17 -21.19
N ALA A 40 0.51 -20.10 -21.45
CA ALA A 40 1.97 -20.10 -21.37
C ALA A 40 2.48 -19.89 -19.93
N LEU A 41 1.61 -19.61 -18.96
CA LEU A 41 2.01 -19.37 -17.58
C LEU A 41 2.16 -20.71 -16.82
N PRO A 42 3.38 -21.16 -16.53
CA PRO A 42 3.64 -22.50 -15.99
C PRO A 42 3.02 -22.75 -14.62
N TRP A 43 2.85 -21.69 -13.82
CA TRP A 43 2.25 -21.79 -12.46
C TRP A 43 0.74 -22.09 -12.46
N ARG A 44 0.05 -21.94 -13.59
CA ARG A 44 -1.39 -22.31 -13.70
C ARG A 44 -1.63 -23.81 -13.68
N TRP A 45 -0.61 -24.58 -14.01
CA TRP A 45 -0.67 -26.04 -14.04
C TRP A 45 -0.41 -26.66 -12.66
N LEU A 46 0.04 -25.85 -11.69
CA LEU A 46 0.22 -26.30 -10.32
C LEU A 46 -1.14 -26.33 -9.58
N PRO A 47 -1.41 -27.38 -8.79
CA PRO A 47 -2.60 -27.43 -7.95
C PRO A 47 -2.59 -26.26 -6.96
N ARG A 48 -3.57 -25.38 -7.10
CA ARG A 48 -3.75 -24.21 -6.24
C ARG A 48 -4.95 -24.42 -5.36
N GLY A 49 -4.78 -24.25 -4.05
CA GLY A 49 -5.90 -24.20 -3.09
C GLY A 49 -6.92 -23.12 -3.50
N LYS A 50 -8.17 -23.25 -3.05
CA LYS A 50 -9.17 -22.18 -3.25
C LYS A 50 -8.68 -20.93 -2.52
N LEU A 51 -8.60 -19.81 -3.23
CA LEU A 51 -8.42 -18.51 -2.61
C LEU A 51 -9.82 -18.06 -2.15
N GLU A 52 -10.05 -17.99 -0.85
CA GLU A 52 -11.33 -17.57 -0.26
C GLU A 52 -11.51 -16.04 -0.24
N LEU A 53 -10.61 -15.31 -0.90
CA LEU A 53 -10.64 -13.86 -1.01
C LEU A 53 -11.47 -13.42 -2.22
N SER A 54 -12.19 -12.31 -2.07
CA SER A 54 -12.78 -11.62 -3.21
C SER A 54 -11.67 -11.07 -4.12
N ARG A 55 -11.98 -10.82 -5.40
CA ARG A 55 -11.00 -10.27 -6.35
C ARG A 55 -10.49 -8.89 -5.96
N GLY A 56 -11.35 -8.05 -5.36
CA GLY A 56 -10.95 -6.73 -4.85
C GLY A 56 -10.00 -6.85 -3.66
N GLU A 57 -10.32 -7.74 -2.71
CA GLU A 57 -9.49 -8.01 -1.54
C GLU A 57 -8.13 -8.61 -1.92
N ALA A 58 -8.09 -9.54 -2.87
CA ALA A 58 -6.86 -10.10 -3.38
C ALA A 58 -5.96 -9.02 -4.01
N LEU A 59 -6.55 -8.09 -4.78
CA LEU A 59 -5.82 -6.96 -5.35
C LEU A 59 -5.29 -6.02 -4.27
N ARG A 60 -6.12 -5.64 -3.28
CA ARG A 60 -5.70 -4.78 -2.17
C ARG A 60 -4.51 -5.36 -1.42
N LEU A 61 -4.62 -6.62 -0.97
CA LEU A 61 -3.55 -7.31 -0.25
C LEU A 61 -2.27 -7.46 -1.09
N ALA A 62 -2.41 -7.66 -2.40
CA ALA A 62 -1.26 -7.70 -3.30
C ALA A 62 -0.53 -6.35 -3.37
N LEU A 63 -1.26 -5.23 -3.43
CA LEU A 63 -0.67 -3.90 -3.44
C LEU A 63 0.03 -3.58 -2.11
N GLU A 64 -0.54 -4.01 -0.98
CA GLU A 64 0.07 -3.90 0.34
C GLU A 64 1.39 -4.70 0.42
N ASP A 65 1.40 -5.96 -0.03
CA ASP A 65 2.60 -6.81 -0.08
C ASP A 65 3.69 -6.24 -1.02
N LEU A 66 3.32 -5.58 -2.09
CA LEU A 66 4.26 -4.94 -3.01
C LEU A 66 4.90 -3.68 -2.42
N GLY A 67 4.21 -3.01 -1.50
CA GLY A 67 4.73 -1.91 -0.71
C GLY A 67 4.25 -0.51 -1.12
N PRO A 68 4.82 0.56 -0.52
CA PRO A 68 4.24 1.91 -0.51
C PRO A 68 3.92 2.51 -1.88
N ILE A 69 4.73 2.26 -2.90
CA ILE A 69 4.51 2.77 -4.26
C ILE A 69 3.21 2.17 -4.83
N PHE A 70 2.98 0.87 -4.62
CA PHE A 70 1.80 0.18 -5.12
C PHE A 70 0.56 0.53 -4.30
N ILE A 71 0.70 0.73 -2.99
CA ILE A 71 -0.37 1.27 -2.13
C ILE A 71 -0.81 2.63 -2.66
N LYS A 72 0.13 3.53 -2.95
CA LYS A 72 -0.15 4.86 -3.49
C LYS A 72 -0.86 4.80 -4.85
N PHE A 73 -0.45 3.85 -5.70
CA PHE A 73 -1.12 3.59 -6.96
C PHE A 73 -2.56 3.08 -6.75
N GLY A 74 -2.78 2.16 -5.82
CA GLY A 74 -4.11 1.68 -5.45
C GLY A 74 -5.02 2.79 -4.90
N GLN A 75 -4.47 3.66 -4.05
CA GLN A 75 -5.18 4.84 -3.54
C GLN A 75 -5.61 5.78 -4.68
N LEU A 76 -4.73 6.03 -5.65
CA LEU A 76 -5.05 6.84 -6.82
C LEU A 76 -6.16 6.18 -7.66
N LEU A 77 -6.08 4.89 -7.89
CA LEU A 77 -7.11 4.16 -8.63
C LEU A 77 -8.47 4.17 -7.92
N SER A 78 -8.50 4.11 -6.60
CA SER A 78 -9.75 4.12 -5.82
C SER A 78 -10.54 5.43 -5.96
N THR A 79 -9.89 6.53 -6.34
CA THR A 79 -10.55 7.81 -6.64
C THR A 79 -11.24 7.80 -8.02
N ARG A 80 -10.82 6.92 -8.91
CA ARG A 80 -11.33 6.78 -10.27
C ARG A 80 -12.29 5.61 -10.38
N ARG A 81 -13.44 5.74 -9.70
CA ARG A 81 -14.51 4.71 -9.70
C ARG A 81 -15.09 4.43 -11.08
N ASP A 82 -14.94 5.36 -12.01
CA ASP A 82 -15.34 5.24 -13.41
C ASP A 82 -14.55 4.18 -14.19
N LEU A 83 -13.32 3.87 -13.75
CA LEU A 83 -12.42 2.93 -14.42
C LEU A 83 -12.48 1.51 -13.84
N LEU A 84 -13.09 1.32 -12.68
CA LEU A 84 -13.02 0.08 -11.92
C LEU A 84 -14.42 -0.51 -11.66
N PRO A 85 -14.55 -1.85 -11.64
CA PRO A 85 -15.71 -2.49 -11.07
C PRO A 85 -15.93 -2.04 -9.61
N PRO A 86 -17.20 -1.87 -9.18
CA PRO A 86 -17.50 -1.33 -7.83
C PRO A 86 -16.84 -2.10 -6.69
N ASP A 87 -16.85 -3.42 -6.76
CA ASP A 87 -16.24 -4.30 -5.76
C ASP A 87 -14.72 -4.11 -5.61
N ILE A 88 -14.03 -3.80 -6.70
CA ILE A 88 -12.60 -3.48 -6.69
C ILE A 88 -12.37 -2.07 -6.14
N ALA A 89 -13.17 -1.10 -6.59
CA ALA A 89 -13.06 0.29 -6.13
C ALA A 89 -13.28 0.42 -4.63
N ASP A 90 -14.27 -0.31 -4.07
CA ASP A 90 -14.57 -0.30 -2.63
C ASP A 90 -13.46 -0.92 -1.80
N GLU A 91 -12.85 -2.01 -2.26
CA GLU A 91 -11.69 -2.61 -1.57
C GLU A 91 -10.45 -1.72 -1.64
N LEU A 92 -10.17 -1.10 -2.79
CA LEU A 92 -9.04 -0.19 -2.92
C LEU A 92 -9.22 1.11 -2.12
N ALA A 93 -10.47 1.56 -1.87
CA ALA A 93 -10.73 2.70 -0.99
C ALA A 93 -10.23 2.44 0.45
N ARG A 94 -10.25 1.20 0.92
CA ARG A 94 -9.70 0.82 2.23
C ARG A 94 -8.19 1.05 2.38
N LEU A 95 -7.46 1.15 1.26
CA LEU A 95 -6.05 1.56 1.30
C LEU A 95 -5.84 3.00 1.78
N GLN A 96 -6.89 3.84 1.73
CA GLN A 96 -6.81 5.24 2.16
C GLN A 96 -6.85 5.37 3.69
N ASP A 97 -7.51 4.43 4.38
CA ASP A 97 -7.84 4.54 5.81
C ASP A 97 -6.83 3.83 6.73
N GLN A 98 -5.84 3.11 6.18
CA GLN A 98 -4.98 2.23 6.97
C GLN A 98 -3.49 2.51 6.77
N VAL A 99 -3.06 3.72 7.13
CA VAL A 99 -1.64 3.92 7.45
C VAL A 99 -1.53 3.88 8.97
N PRO A 100 -1.05 2.75 9.55
CA PRO A 100 -0.81 2.72 10.98
C PRO A 100 0.21 3.82 11.32
N PRO A 101 -0.02 4.59 12.39
CA PRO A 101 0.96 5.58 12.83
C PRO A 101 2.29 4.89 13.14
N PHE A 102 3.42 5.55 12.84
CA PHE A 102 4.71 5.05 13.32
C PHE A 102 4.71 5.07 14.85
N PRO A 103 5.56 4.24 15.48
CA PRO A 103 5.74 4.30 16.92
C PRO A 103 6.03 5.73 17.39
N ALA A 104 5.32 6.18 18.41
CA ALA A 104 5.45 7.53 18.94
C ALA A 104 6.90 7.91 19.27
N ALA A 105 7.68 6.97 19.82
CA ALA A 105 9.09 7.16 20.10
C ALA A 105 9.94 7.48 18.85
N GLU A 106 9.60 6.89 17.71
CA GLU A 106 10.28 7.15 16.44
C GLU A 106 9.93 8.55 15.91
N SER A 107 8.67 8.98 16.04
CA SER A 107 8.24 10.33 15.66
C SER A 107 8.97 11.39 16.48
N VAL A 108 9.00 11.24 17.80
CA VAL A 108 9.72 12.15 18.71
C VAL A 108 11.21 12.20 18.36
N ALA A 109 11.86 11.05 18.20
CA ALA A 109 13.28 11.00 17.87
C ALA A 109 13.61 11.71 16.55
N ARG A 110 12.77 11.56 15.52
CA ARG A 110 12.94 12.25 14.23
C ARG A 110 12.76 13.76 14.37
N ILE A 111 11.76 14.21 15.13
CA ILE A 111 11.52 15.64 15.40
C ILE A 111 12.72 16.24 16.14
N GLU A 112 13.18 15.62 17.23
CA GLU A 112 14.33 16.06 18.01
C GLU A 112 15.62 16.10 17.16
N GLN A 113 15.83 15.12 16.30
CA GLN A 113 16.96 15.08 15.38
C GLN A 113 16.93 16.26 14.38
N GLN A 114 15.76 16.61 13.87
CA GLN A 114 15.61 17.71 12.91
C GLN A 114 15.70 19.09 13.58
N LEU A 115 15.18 19.23 14.79
CA LEU A 115 15.22 20.48 15.56
C LEU A 115 16.57 20.71 16.26
N GLY A 116 17.34 19.66 16.47
CA GLY A 116 18.60 19.71 17.25
C GLY A 116 18.37 19.98 18.74
N ALA A 117 17.14 19.81 19.24
CA ALA A 117 16.73 20.08 20.62
C ALA A 117 15.67 19.05 21.06
N LYS A 118 15.47 18.91 22.35
CA LYS A 118 14.40 18.07 22.91
C LYS A 118 13.04 18.70 22.65
N VAL A 119 12.04 17.86 22.39
CA VAL A 119 10.65 18.29 22.15
C VAL A 119 10.15 19.16 23.32
N GLY A 120 10.45 18.79 24.58
CA GLY A 120 10.07 19.54 25.76
C GLY A 120 10.79 20.88 25.96
N ASP A 121 11.91 21.11 25.27
CA ASP A 121 12.64 22.39 25.30
C ASP A 121 12.07 23.37 24.25
N VAL A 122 11.45 22.86 23.20
CA VAL A 122 10.94 23.64 22.07
C VAL A 122 9.46 23.94 22.22
N PHE A 123 8.67 22.97 22.69
CA PHE A 123 7.23 23.08 22.80
C PHE A 123 6.78 23.08 24.26
N ALA A 124 5.90 24.00 24.62
CA ALA A 124 5.22 23.99 25.92
C ALA A 124 4.28 22.79 26.08
N ARG A 125 3.71 22.34 24.96
CA ARG A 125 2.91 21.12 24.88
C ARG A 125 3.17 20.42 23.55
N PHE A 126 3.32 19.10 23.60
CA PHE A 126 3.42 18.24 22.42
C PHE A 126 2.62 16.97 22.66
N ASP A 127 1.62 16.71 21.83
CA ASP A 127 0.83 15.50 21.90
C ASP A 127 1.54 14.39 21.12
N VAL A 128 2.00 13.40 21.84
CA VAL A 128 2.75 12.24 21.27
C VAL A 128 1.85 11.37 20.38
N GLN A 129 0.54 11.35 20.64
CA GLN A 129 -0.44 10.72 19.78
C GLN A 129 -0.70 11.60 18.54
N PRO A 130 -0.54 11.08 17.31
CA PRO A 130 -0.81 11.88 16.13
C PRO A 130 -2.30 12.16 15.96
N LEU A 131 -2.64 13.36 15.50
CA LEU A 131 -3.98 13.72 15.05
C LEU A 131 -4.36 13.03 13.75
N ALA A 132 -3.38 12.86 12.87
CA ALA A 132 -3.53 12.19 11.59
C ALA A 132 -2.23 11.50 11.19
N SER A 133 -2.35 10.40 10.46
CA SER A 133 -1.22 9.66 9.91
C SER A 133 -1.39 9.47 8.41
N ALA A 134 -0.35 9.74 7.66
CA ALA A 134 -0.31 9.54 6.21
C ALA A 134 0.88 8.66 5.83
N SER A 135 0.92 8.22 4.58
CA SER A 135 1.96 7.31 4.09
C SER A 135 3.39 7.85 4.18
N ILE A 136 3.56 9.16 4.33
CA ILE A 136 4.85 9.85 4.35
C ILE A 136 5.05 10.74 5.57
N ALA A 137 4.01 11.00 6.37
CA ALA A 137 4.07 11.93 7.50
C ALA A 137 3.00 11.64 8.55
N GLN A 138 3.23 12.15 9.75
CA GLN A 138 2.25 12.25 10.82
C GLN A 138 2.06 13.71 11.20
N VAL A 139 0.85 14.06 11.63
CA VAL A 139 0.52 15.38 12.14
C VAL A 139 0.28 15.27 13.63
N HIS A 140 1.03 16.04 14.41
CA HIS A 140 0.92 16.10 15.86
C HIS A 140 0.44 17.49 16.29
N PHE A 141 -0.31 17.55 17.38
CA PHE A 141 -0.59 18.83 18.03
C PHE A 141 0.64 19.27 18.84
N ALA A 142 1.02 20.52 18.66
CA ALA A 142 2.09 21.14 19.46
C ALA A 142 1.72 22.59 19.77
N GLN A 143 2.20 23.12 20.90
CA GLN A 143 2.02 24.49 21.30
C GLN A 143 3.38 25.08 21.69
N LEU A 144 3.69 26.24 21.14
CA LEU A 144 4.91 26.97 21.49
C LEU A 144 4.78 27.65 22.86
N PRO A 145 5.91 28.05 23.49
CA PRO A 145 5.89 28.74 24.79
C PRO A 145 5.14 30.07 24.81
N ASP A 146 4.99 30.70 23.64
CA ASP A 146 4.22 31.95 23.48
C ASP A 146 2.70 31.71 23.32
N GLY A 147 2.25 30.45 23.35
CA GLY A 147 0.86 30.05 23.27
C GLY A 147 0.32 29.80 21.84
N THR A 148 1.17 29.97 20.80
CA THR A 148 0.81 29.64 19.42
C THR A 148 0.94 28.15 19.10
#